data_922cf481349be7b5ddf6864d4f563d1c
#
_entry.id   922cf481349be7b5ddf6864d4f563d1c
#
_cell.length_a   1.000
_cell.length_b   1.000
_cell.length_c   1.000
_cell.angle_alpha   90.00
_cell.angle_beta   90.00
_cell.angle_gamma   90.00
#
_symmetry.space_group_name_H-M   'P 1'
#
loop_
_entity.id
_entity.type
_entity.pdbx_description
1 polymer ?
#
loop_
_entity_poly.entity_id
_entity_poly.type
_entity_poly.pdbx_seq_one_letter_code
_entity_poly.pdbx_strand_id
1 'polypeptide(L)'
;MHYEILVEDMSGKAMLDNLLPKIIIHTKNTFRVHAYKGLGIIPKNLKTAHGVSNRILLEQLPRLLRGYGNVHKVDKEQILIVVCDLDDRNEKTFLSELKSLSDNCRAKPRVEFCLAVEEGEAWLLGDIAAIKKAYPKALDNVLSRYKNDSICGTWELLADALCKGGHLKLKKDGFQAIGTQKSKWASTIAPYMDVCNNKSSSFNNFKRTVEKYNDAR
;
A
#
# COMPACT_ATOMS: atom_id res chain seq x y z
N MET A 1 -1.96 20.90 1.21
CA MET A 1 -1.28 19.84 0.44
C MET A 1 -2.30 18.87 -0.14
N HIS A 2 -2.14 18.45 -1.38
CA HIS A 2 -2.92 17.36 -1.97
C HIS A 2 -2.04 16.10 -2.12
N TYR A 3 -2.53 14.96 -1.62
CA TYR A 3 -1.82 13.68 -1.68
C TYR A 3 -2.41 12.82 -2.80
N GLU A 4 -1.63 12.58 -3.85
CA GLU A 4 -1.92 11.58 -4.86
C GLU A 4 -1.22 10.29 -4.46
N ILE A 5 -1.99 9.22 -4.21
CA ILE A 5 -1.45 7.98 -3.69
C ILE A 5 -1.73 6.84 -4.67
N LEU A 6 -0.68 6.17 -5.10
CA LEU A 6 -0.78 5.01 -5.99
C LEU A 6 -0.56 3.75 -5.18
N VAL A 7 -1.46 2.78 -5.31
CA VAL A 7 -1.39 1.48 -4.64
C VAL A 7 -1.55 0.34 -5.63
N GLU A 8 -1.03 -0.81 -5.28
CA GLU A 8 -0.98 -1.97 -6.16
C GLU A 8 -2.37 -2.49 -6.55
N ASP A 9 -3.32 -2.50 -5.61
CA ASP A 9 -4.61 -3.15 -5.78
C ASP A 9 -5.77 -2.46 -5.05
N MET A 10 -6.95 -3.05 -5.16
CA MET A 10 -8.16 -2.55 -4.51
C MET A 10 -8.16 -2.76 -2.99
N SER A 11 -7.41 -3.72 -2.46
CA SER A 11 -7.31 -3.93 -1.01
C SER A 11 -6.50 -2.80 -0.37
N GLY A 12 -5.37 -2.42 -0.96
CA GLY A 12 -4.58 -1.26 -0.56
C GLY A 12 -5.40 0.04 -0.61
N LYS A 13 -6.20 0.23 -1.68
CA LYS A 13 -7.11 1.38 -1.74
C LYS A 13 -8.14 1.36 -0.61
N ALA A 14 -8.83 0.24 -0.41
CA ALA A 14 -9.86 0.12 0.63
C ALA A 14 -9.27 0.39 2.04
N MET A 15 -8.04 -0.07 2.29
CA MET A 15 -7.33 0.20 3.53
C MET A 15 -7.01 1.69 3.69
N LEU A 16 -6.37 2.30 2.70
CA LEU A 16 -5.91 3.69 2.77
C LEU A 16 -7.06 4.70 2.78
N ASP A 17 -8.17 4.45 2.09
CA ASP A 17 -9.37 5.28 2.16
C ASP A 17 -9.91 5.39 3.62
N ASN A 18 -9.65 4.39 4.48
CA ASN A 18 -10.02 4.39 5.89
C ASN A 18 -8.92 4.94 6.83
N LEU A 19 -7.65 4.76 6.48
CA LEU A 19 -6.53 5.15 7.35
C LEU A 19 -6.10 6.61 7.14
N LEU A 20 -6.10 7.10 5.90
CA LEU A 20 -5.69 8.48 5.59
C LEU A 20 -6.53 9.53 6.32
N PRO A 21 -7.87 9.38 6.47
CA PRO A 21 -8.67 10.29 7.30
C PRO A 21 -8.23 10.39 8.76
N LYS A 22 -7.49 9.40 9.27
CA LYS A 22 -6.97 9.39 10.64
C LYS A 22 -5.56 9.99 10.76
N ILE A 23 -4.86 10.18 9.62
CA ILE A 23 -3.46 10.64 9.57
C ILE A 23 -3.38 12.07 9.03
N ILE A 24 -4.21 12.39 8.03
CA ILE A 24 -4.18 13.69 7.34
C ILE A 24 -5.01 14.72 8.10
N ILE A 25 -4.48 15.95 8.19
CA ILE A 25 -5.23 17.10 8.77
C ILE A 25 -6.19 17.64 7.70
N HIS A 26 -7.45 17.19 7.74
CA HIS A 26 -8.46 17.47 6.70
C HIS A 26 -8.81 18.93 6.48
N THR A 27 -8.62 19.79 7.49
CA THR A 27 -8.90 21.24 7.33
C THR A 27 -7.96 21.94 6.37
N LYS A 28 -6.81 21.30 6.05
CA LYS A 28 -5.77 21.88 5.21
C LYS A 28 -5.36 21.00 4.01
N ASN A 29 -5.72 19.74 4.05
CA ASN A 29 -5.18 18.74 3.14
C ASN A 29 -6.29 17.88 2.53
N THR A 30 -6.06 17.41 1.31
CA THR A 30 -6.93 16.47 0.60
C THR A 30 -6.13 15.31 0.06
N PHE A 31 -6.77 14.19 -0.26
CA PHE A 31 -6.10 13.03 -0.83
C PHE A 31 -6.94 12.32 -1.88
N ARG A 32 -6.26 11.56 -2.72
CA ARG A 32 -6.87 10.63 -3.68
C ARG A 32 -6.04 9.36 -3.78
N VAL A 33 -6.69 8.20 -3.67
CA VAL A 33 -6.03 6.89 -3.79
C VAL A 33 -6.42 6.23 -5.12
N HIS A 34 -5.41 5.86 -5.90
CA HIS A 34 -5.54 5.18 -7.19
C HIS A 34 -5.08 3.73 -7.06
N ALA A 35 -6.00 2.79 -7.27
CA ALA A 35 -5.69 1.36 -7.29
C ALA A 35 -5.32 0.89 -8.70
N TYR A 36 -4.35 0.01 -8.75
CA TYR A 36 -3.90 -0.69 -9.96
C TYR A 36 -4.39 -2.15 -9.97
N LYS A 37 -3.90 -2.96 -10.91
CA LYS A 37 -4.25 -4.38 -11.05
C LYS A 37 -3.00 -5.25 -10.85
N GLY A 38 -2.29 -5.01 -9.76
CA GLY A 38 -1.06 -5.69 -9.39
C GLY A 38 0.18 -4.81 -9.56
N LEU A 39 1.27 -5.24 -8.93
CA LEU A 39 2.55 -4.52 -8.90
C LEU A 39 3.26 -4.58 -10.25
N GLY A 40 3.41 -5.78 -10.82
CA GLY A 40 4.16 -6.01 -12.05
C GLY A 40 5.67 -5.84 -11.89
N ILE A 41 6.33 -5.51 -12.99
CA ILE A 41 7.78 -5.31 -13.04
C ILE A 41 8.13 -3.94 -13.63
N ILE A 42 9.27 -3.39 -13.25
CA ILE A 42 9.82 -2.17 -13.84
C ILE A 42 10.25 -2.46 -15.29
N PRO A 43 9.73 -1.73 -16.30
CA PRO A 43 10.11 -1.94 -17.69
C PRO A 43 11.60 -1.65 -17.91
N LYS A 44 12.33 -2.58 -18.54
CA LYS A 44 13.74 -2.39 -18.92
C LYS A 44 13.94 -1.27 -19.93
N ASN A 45 12.93 -1.01 -20.78
CA ASN A 45 12.93 0.04 -21.80
C ASN A 45 11.83 1.07 -21.50
N LEU A 46 12.23 2.24 -21.00
CA LEU A 46 11.32 3.34 -20.70
C LEU A 46 10.59 3.93 -21.93
N LYS A 47 11.05 3.58 -23.13
CA LYS A 47 10.45 4.04 -24.42
C LYS A 47 9.27 3.17 -24.88
N THR A 48 9.16 1.93 -24.42
CA THR A 48 8.18 0.94 -24.94
C THR A 48 6.88 0.87 -24.13
N ALA A 49 6.64 1.78 -23.21
CA ALA A 49 5.35 1.89 -22.52
C ALA A 49 4.22 2.43 -23.44
N HIS A 50 4.24 2.06 -24.74
CA HIS A 50 3.18 2.32 -25.69
C HIS A 50 2.21 1.14 -25.72
N GLY A 51 0.96 1.36 -25.38
CA GLY A 51 -0.09 0.36 -25.51
C GLY A 51 -0.53 -0.27 -24.20
N VAL A 52 -0.72 0.55 -23.17
CA VAL A 52 -1.03 0.03 -21.85
C VAL A 52 -2.54 -0.11 -21.66
N SER A 53 -3.07 -1.25 -22.03
CA SER A 53 -4.40 -1.69 -21.60
C SER A 53 -4.39 -2.21 -20.15
N ASN A 54 -3.22 -2.59 -19.62
CA ASN A 54 -3.08 -3.15 -18.28
C ASN A 54 -2.75 -2.07 -17.26
N ARG A 55 -3.61 -1.93 -16.24
CA ARG A 55 -3.42 -0.99 -15.12
C ARG A 55 -2.46 -1.60 -14.07
N ILE A 56 -1.25 -1.98 -14.47
CA ILE A 56 -0.21 -2.55 -13.61
C ILE A 56 0.70 -1.42 -13.13
N LEU A 57 0.94 -1.34 -11.82
CA LEU A 57 1.56 -0.16 -11.19
C LEU A 57 2.96 0.14 -11.73
N LEU A 58 3.89 -0.80 -11.62
CA LEU A 58 5.29 -0.54 -11.99
C LEU A 58 5.48 -0.33 -13.50
N GLU A 59 4.66 -0.95 -14.32
CA GLU A 59 4.68 -0.73 -15.78
C GLU A 59 4.24 0.68 -16.15
N GLN A 60 3.29 1.26 -15.39
CA GLN A 60 2.81 2.63 -15.59
C GLN A 60 3.70 3.68 -14.93
N LEU A 61 4.43 3.31 -13.89
CA LEU A 61 5.13 4.22 -13.00
C LEU A 61 6.06 5.21 -13.74
N PRO A 62 6.90 4.80 -14.73
CA PRO A 62 7.76 5.74 -15.45
C PRO A 62 6.98 6.85 -16.18
N ARG A 63 5.80 6.52 -16.73
CA ARG A 63 4.92 7.50 -17.38
C ARG A 63 4.27 8.43 -16.36
N LEU A 64 3.80 7.88 -15.25
CA LEU A 64 3.16 8.63 -14.17
C LEU A 64 4.15 9.62 -13.55
N LEU A 65 5.37 9.18 -13.22
CA LEU A 65 6.40 10.06 -12.67
C LEU A 65 6.72 11.24 -13.59
N ARG A 66 6.80 11.02 -14.91
CA ARG A 66 6.97 12.13 -15.88
C ARG A 66 5.79 13.08 -15.87
N GLY A 67 4.55 12.54 -15.81
CA GLY A 67 3.33 13.36 -15.75
C GLY A 67 3.29 14.21 -14.48
N TYR A 68 3.47 13.60 -13.32
CA TYR A 68 3.51 14.30 -12.04
C TYR A 68 4.68 15.27 -11.94
N GLY A 69 5.85 14.95 -12.50
CA GLY A 69 6.97 15.89 -12.57
C GLY A 69 6.62 17.19 -13.30
N ASN A 70 5.83 17.12 -14.39
CA ASN A 70 5.36 18.31 -15.07
C ASN A 70 4.31 19.08 -14.25
N VAL A 71 3.38 18.40 -13.60
CA VAL A 71 2.39 19.02 -12.70
C VAL A 71 3.10 19.72 -11.54
N HIS A 72 4.06 19.06 -10.88
CA HIS A 72 4.77 19.60 -9.72
C HIS A 72 5.70 20.80 -10.03
N LYS A 73 5.96 21.10 -11.32
CA LYS A 73 6.63 22.35 -11.68
C LYS A 73 5.74 23.57 -11.42
N VAL A 74 4.43 23.41 -11.59
CA VAL A 74 3.43 24.48 -11.50
C VAL A 74 2.75 24.42 -10.13
N ASP A 75 2.31 23.24 -9.72
CA ASP A 75 1.63 23.02 -8.46
C ASP A 75 2.62 22.47 -7.40
N LYS A 76 2.96 23.32 -6.44
CA LYS A 76 3.86 22.95 -5.31
C LYS A 76 3.12 22.36 -4.13
N GLU A 77 1.80 22.38 -4.14
CA GLU A 77 0.97 21.87 -3.04
C GLU A 77 0.50 20.43 -3.27
N GLN A 78 1.14 19.72 -4.21
CA GLN A 78 0.86 18.32 -4.48
C GLN A 78 2.07 17.43 -4.19
N ILE A 79 1.83 16.24 -3.64
CA ILE A 79 2.82 15.18 -3.40
C ILE A 79 2.30 13.86 -3.94
N LEU A 80 3.17 13.10 -4.60
CA LEU A 80 2.90 11.73 -5.02
C LEU A 80 3.47 10.77 -3.97
N ILE A 81 2.65 9.83 -3.50
CA ILE A 81 3.11 8.71 -2.66
C ILE A 81 2.82 7.41 -3.40
N VAL A 82 3.83 6.58 -3.59
CA VAL A 82 3.69 5.27 -4.22
C VAL A 82 3.87 4.21 -3.14
N VAL A 83 2.85 3.41 -2.91
CA VAL A 83 2.88 2.31 -1.95
C VAL A 83 2.92 1.00 -2.71
N CYS A 84 3.97 0.23 -2.48
CA CYS A 84 4.20 -1.07 -3.11
C CYS A 84 4.33 -2.16 -2.06
N ASP A 85 3.84 -3.35 -2.38
CA ASP A 85 4.16 -4.54 -1.64
C ASP A 85 5.63 -4.93 -1.91
N LEU A 86 6.35 -5.31 -0.87
CA LEU A 86 7.76 -5.70 -0.98
C LEU A 86 7.89 -7.12 -1.53
N ASP A 87 6.92 -7.97 -1.25
CA ASP A 87 6.98 -9.41 -1.46
C ASP A 87 8.28 -10.01 -0.85
N ASP A 88 9.01 -10.81 -1.62
CA ASP A 88 10.29 -11.42 -1.27
C ASP A 88 11.51 -10.60 -1.71
N ARG A 89 11.31 -9.36 -2.19
CA ARG A 89 12.38 -8.49 -2.71
C ARG A 89 13.28 -7.96 -1.60
N ASN A 90 14.52 -7.64 -1.97
CA ASN A 90 15.38 -6.88 -1.09
C ASN A 90 14.94 -5.40 -1.04
N GLU A 91 14.58 -4.92 0.14
CA GLU A 91 14.04 -3.58 0.37
C GLU A 91 14.96 -2.47 -0.19
N LYS A 92 16.26 -2.52 0.13
CA LYS A 92 17.23 -1.48 -0.27
C LYS A 92 17.38 -1.42 -1.78
N THR A 93 17.49 -2.58 -2.43
CA THR A 93 17.60 -2.71 -3.89
C THR A 93 16.35 -2.16 -4.54
N PHE A 94 15.17 -2.60 -4.10
CA PHE A 94 13.91 -2.20 -4.69
C PHE A 94 13.63 -0.69 -4.54
N LEU A 95 13.87 -0.13 -3.35
CA LEU A 95 13.79 1.33 -3.15
C LEU A 95 14.78 2.11 -4.03
N SER A 96 16.00 1.59 -4.23
CA SER A 96 16.99 2.20 -5.15
C SER A 96 16.51 2.21 -6.59
N GLU A 97 15.90 1.10 -7.06
CA GLU A 97 15.31 1.01 -8.40
C GLU A 97 14.17 2.02 -8.58
N LEU A 98 13.25 2.10 -7.62
CA LEU A 98 12.13 3.05 -7.65
C LEU A 98 12.61 4.51 -7.67
N LYS A 99 13.60 4.86 -6.83
CA LYS A 99 14.19 6.20 -6.78
C LYS A 99 14.89 6.55 -8.09
N SER A 100 15.61 5.61 -8.68
CA SER A 100 16.26 5.79 -9.99
C SER A 100 15.27 6.18 -11.09
N LEU A 101 14.02 5.63 -11.07
CA LEU A 101 12.99 6.03 -12.03
C LEU A 101 12.63 7.52 -11.90
N SER A 102 12.51 8.03 -10.68
CA SER A 102 12.18 9.45 -10.44
C SER A 102 13.35 10.37 -10.77
N ASP A 103 14.57 9.95 -10.45
CA ASP A 103 15.79 10.72 -10.71
C ASP A 103 16.07 10.90 -12.20
N ASN A 104 15.71 9.91 -13.02
CA ASN A 104 15.83 9.95 -14.46
C ASN A 104 14.74 10.79 -15.17
N CYS A 105 13.78 11.37 -14.42
CA CYS A 105 12.77 12.25 -15.00
C CYS A 105 13.38 13.64 -15.28
N ARG A 106 13.17 14.16 -16.50
CA ARG A 106 13.59 15.55 -16.86
C ARG A 106 12.97 16.61 -15.95
N ALA A 107 11.69 16.40 -15.57
CA ALA A 107 11.02 17.16 -14.54
C ALA A 107 10.89 16.25 -13.32
N LYS A 108 11.66 16.53 -12.28
CA LYS A 108 11.65 15.71 -11.07
C LYS A 108 10.31 15.80 -10.36
N PRO A 109 9.59 14.66 -10.17
CA PRO A 109 8.38 14.66 -9.37
C PRO A 109 8.72 14.80 -7.87
N ARG A 110 7.82 15.40 -7.12
CA ARG A 110 7.82 15.28 -5.65
C ARG A 110 7.18 13.94 -5.32
N VAL A 111 7.98 12.93 -5.05
CA VAL A 111 7.50 11.57 -4.83
C VAL A 111 8.18 10.93 -3.62
N GLU A 112 7.39 10.22 -2.84
CA GLU A 112 7.85 9.32 -1.78
C GLU A 112 7.46 7.88 -2.14
N PHE A 113 8.35 6.94 -1.87
CA PHE A 113 8.11 5.51 -2.06
C PHE A 113 8.02 4.85 -0.69
N CYS A 114 6.90 4.18 -0.44
CA CYS A 114 6.63 3.44 0.79
C CYS A 114 6.45 1.96 0.45
N LEU A 115 7.01 1.09 1.26
CA LEU A 115 6.89 -0.35 1.08
C LEU A 115 6.07 -0.94 2.24
N ALA A 116 5.11 -1.80 1.93
CA ALA A 116 4.52 -2.72 2.88
C ALA A 116 5.41 -3.96 2.93
N VAL A 117 5.87 -4.37 4.11
CA VAL A 117 6.77 -5.54 4.23
C VAL A 117 5.97 -6.80 3.97
N GLU A 118 6.39 -7.54 2.97
CA GLU A 118 5.68 -8.56 2.22
C GLU A 118 4.48 -7.95 1.49
N GLU A 119 3.34 -7.75 2.16
CA GLU A 119 2.10 -7.25 1.56
C GLU A 119 1.38 -6.28 2.51
N GLY A 120 0.38 -5.56 1.99
CA GLY A 120 -0.44 -4.63 2.76
C GLY A 120 -1.13 -5.23 3.99
N GLU A 121 -1.40 -6.54 4.00
CA GLU A 121 -1.96 -7.26 5.14
C GLU A 121 -1.08 -7.21 6.40
N ALA A 122 0.24 -7.00 6.25
CA ALA A 122 1.14 -6.74 7.38
C ALA A 122 0.70 -5.55 8.22
N TRP A 123 0.16 -4.52 7.58
CA TRP A 123 -0.33 -3.33 8.27
C TRP A 123 -1.58 -3.62 9.11
N LEU A 124 -2.48 -4.48 8.62
CA LEU A 124 -3.64 -4.96 9.37
C LEU A 124 -3.21 -5.82 10.56
N LEU A 125 -2.24 -6.71 10.35
CA LEU A 125 -1.66 -7.57 11.39
C LEU A 125 -0.87 -6.78 12.45
N GLY A 126 -0.44 -5.57 12.13
CA GLY A 126 0.19 -4.65 13.07
C GLY A 126 -0.76 -4.15 14.17
N ASP A 127 -2.08 -4.37 14.04
CA ASP A 127 -3.09 -4.01 15.02
C ASP A 127 -4.07 -5.17 15.29
N ILE A 128 -3.63 -6.11 16.11
CA ILE A 128 -4.43 -7.29 16.50
C ILE A 128 -5.73 -6.90 17.20
N ALA A 129 -5.74 -5.78 17.95
CA ALA A 129 -6.95 -5.31 18.62
C ALA A 129 -8.02 -4.89 17.62
N ALA A 130 -7.62 -4.21 16.54
CA ALA A 130 -8.52 -3.85 15.44
C ALA A 130 -9.08 -5.10 14.73
N ILE A 131 -8.22 -6.11 14.49
CA ILE A 131 -8.66 -7.38 13.91
C ILE A 131 -9.72 -8.05 14.79
N LYS A 132 -9.50 -8.16 16.09
CA LYS A 132 -10.45 -8.76 17.03
C LYS A 132 -11.75 -7.98 17.15
N LYS A 133 -11.69 -6.65 17.06
CA LYS A 133 -12.87 -5.81 17.07
C LYS A 133 -13.71 -6.02 15.79
N ALA A 134 -13.07 -6.14 14.65
CA ALA A 134 -13.71 -6.41 13.37
C ALA A 134 -14.21 -7.87 13.26
N TYR A 135 -13.44 -8.80 13.80
CA TYR A 135 -13.68 -10.25 13.76
C TYR A 135 -13.58 -10.86 15.17
N PRO A 136 -14.63 -10.78 16.01
CA PRO A 136 -14.59 -11.28 17.40
C PRO A 136 -14.28 -12.78 17.55
N LYS A 137 -14.46 -13.55 16.45
CA LYS A 137 -14.14 -14.99 16.41
C LYS A 137 -12.78 -15.31 15.80
N ALA A 138 -11.92 -14.29 15.59
CA ALA A 138 -10.56 -14.49 15.09
C ALA A 138 -9.77 -15.43 16.00
N LEU A 139 -9.01 -16.36 15.41
CA LEU A 139 -8.26 -17.37 16.14
C LEU A 139 -6.97 -16.79 16.75
N ASP A 140 -6.95 -16.60 18.07
CA ASP A 140 -5.81 -16.04 18.82
C ASP A 140 -4.52 -16.84 18.65
N ASN A 141 -4.63 -18.17 18.66
CA ASN A 141 -3.49 -19.06 18.49
C ASN A 141 -2.86 -18.97 17.09
N VAL A 142 -3.58 -18.44 16.10
CA VAL A 142 -3.05 -18.17 14.77
C VAL A 142 -2.42 -16.78 14.75
N LEU A 143 -3.15 -15.74 15.19
CA LEU A 143 -2.67 -14.38 15.22
C LEU A 143 -1.37 -14.21 16.03
N SER A 144 -1.23 -14.94 17.14
CA SER A 144 -0.02 -14.90 18.00
C SER A 144 1.26 -15.42 17.33
N ARG A 145 1.16 -16.10 16.19
CA ARG A 145 2.33 -16.57 15.42
C ARG A 145 2.96 -15.44 14.61
N TYR A 146 2.21 -14.35 14.36
CA TYR A 146 2.71 -13.27 13.53
C TYR A 146 3.81 -12.47 14.24
N LYS A 147 4.89 -12.25 13.53
CA LYS A 147 5.94 -11.29 13.91
C LYS A 147 5.84 -10.10 12.98
N ASN A 148 5.68 -8.91 13.55
CA ASN A 148 5.45 -7.70 12.76
C ASN A 148 6.53 -7.50 11.69
N ASP A 149 6.09 -7.19 10.47
CA ASP A 149 6.92 -6.97 9.29
C ASP A 149 7.93 -8.10 9.03
N SER A 150 7.51 -9.32 9.26
CA SER A 150 8.26 -10.52 8.87
C SER A 150 7.69 -11.07 7.57
N ILE A 151 8.54 -11.61 6.72
CA ILE A 151 8.14 -12.31 5.49
C ILE A 151 7.65 -13.69 5.87
N CYS A 152 6.33 -13.92 5.84
CA CYS A 152 5.75 -15.17 6.35
C CYS A 152 4.37 -15.54 5.77
N GLY A 153 3.93 -14.97 4.66
CA GLY A 153 2.59 -15.22 4.12
C GLY A 153 1.50 -14.51 4.93
N THR A 154 1.48 -13.19 4.89
CA THR A 154 0.61 -12.34 5.72
C THR A 154 -0.88 -12.56 5.43
N TRP A 155 -1.28 -12.64 4.16
CA TRP A 155 -2.67 -12.91 3.82
C TRP A 155 -3.09 -14.34 4.15
N GLU A 156 -2.18 -15.33 4.03
CA GLU A 156 -2.44 -16.70 4.45
C GLU A 156 -2.72 -16.78 5.95
N LEU A 157 -1.92 -16.10 6.75
CA LEU A 157 -2.11 -16.05 8.19
C LEU A 157 -3.44 -15.38 8.57
N LEU A 158 -3.80 -14.27 7.91
CA LEU A 158 -5.12 -13.67 8.10
C LEU A 158 -6.24 -14.62 7.68
N ALA A 159 -6.11 -15.31 6.55
CA ALA A 159 -7.10 -16.29 6.12
C ALA A 159 -7.28 -17.41 7.15
N ASP A 160 -6.17 -17.94 7.68
CA ASP A 160 -6.20 -18.99 8.71
C ASP A 160 -6.83 -18.50 10.01
N ALA A 161 -6.62 -17.25 10.37
CA ALA A 161 -7.20 -16.66 11.57
C ALA A 161 -8.68 -16.32 11.43
N LEU A 162 -9.13 -15.93 10.24
CA LEU A 162 -10.44 -15.28 10.04
C LEU A 162 -11.44 -16.08 9.21
N CYS A 163 -10.98 -17.00 8.36
CA CYS A 163 -11.84 -17.71 7.41
C CYS A 163 -12.01 -19.18 7.76
N LYS A 164 -13.23 -19.67 7.67
CA LYS A 164 -13.50 -21.11 7.78
C LYS A 164 -12.82 -21.85 6.61
N GLY A 165 -11.88 -22.74 6.92
CA GLY A 165 -11.09 -23.49 5.95
C GLY A 165 -9.77 -22.81 5.56
N GLY A 166 -9.48 -21.61 6.13
CA GLY A 166 -8.20 -20.94 6.04
C GLY A 166 -7.76 -20.58 4.61
N HIS A 167 -6.47 -20.33 4.45
CA HIS A 167 -5.86 -19.97 3.17
C HIS A 167 -5.96 -21.08 2.11
N LEU A 168 -5.93 -22.35 2.53
CA LEU A 168 -6.01 -23.49 1.58
C LEU A 168 -7.34 -23.51 0.85
N LYS A 169 -8.44 -23.14 1.53
CA LYS A 169 -9.74 -23.02 0.88
C LYS A 169 -9.75 -21.86 -0.10
N LEU A 170 -9.27 -20.67 0.31
CA LEU A 170 -9.22 -19.51 -0.58
C LEU A 170 -8.34 -19.75 -1.81
N LYS A 171 -7.23 -20.50 -1.68
CA LYS A 171 -6.40 -20.90 -2.84
C LYS A 171 -7.17 -21.78 -3.82
N LYS A 172 -8.02 -22.69 -3.33
CA LYS A 172 -8.89 -23.51 -4.19
C LYS A 172 -9.96 -22.68 -4.88
N ASP A 173 -10.48 -21.67 -4.20
CA ASP A 173 -11.51 -20.76 -4.75
C ASP A 173 -10.93 -19.78 -5.80
N GLY A 174 -9.57 -19.69 -5.91
CA GLY A 174 -8.85 -18.96 -6.94
C GLY A 174 -8.47 -17.53 -6.60
N PHE A 175 -7.63 -16.92 -7.44
CA PHE A 175 -7.04 -15.57 -7.20
C PHE A 175 -8.08 -14.47 -7.02
N GLN A 176 -9.21 -14.54 -7.74
CA GLN A 176 -10.27 -13.54 -7.60
C GLN A 176 -10.91 -13.59 -6.22
N ALA A 177 -11.11 -14.79 -5.66
CA ALA A 177 -11.64 -14.97 -4.31
C ALA A 177 -10.67 -14.41 -3.27
N ILE A 178 -9.35 -14.65 -3.43
CA ILE A 178 -8.31 -14.09 -2.58
C ILE A 178 -8.37 -12.56 -2.60
N GLY A 179 -8.32 -11.92 -3.77
CA GLY A 179 -8.36 -10.46 -3.90
C GLY A 179 -9.64 -9.83 -3.32
N THR A 180 -10.79 -10.48 -3.53
CA THR A 180 -12.06 -10.06 -2.93
C THR A 180 -11.99 -10.13 -1.40
N GLN A 181 -11.42 -11.21 -0.86
CA GLN A 181 -11.29 -11.39 0.58
C GLN A 181 -10.30 -10.40 1.21
N LYS A 182 -9.15 -10.13 0.57
CA LYS A 182 -8.17 -9.10 0.98
C LYS A 182 -8.86 -7.72 1.06
N SER A 183 -9.60 -7.32 0.03
CA SER A 183 -10.36 -6.06 0.02
C SER A 183 -11.42 -6.01 1.12
N LYS A 184 -12.07 -7.14 1.43
CA LYS A 184 -13.04 -7.24 2.53
C LYS A 184 -12.35 -7.07 3.90
N TRP A 185 -11.19 -7.70 4.12
CA TRP A 185 -10.44 -7.50 5.37
C TRP A 185 -10.02 -6.05 5.52
N ALA A 186 -9.45 -5.45 4.48
CA ALA A 186 -9.03 -4.07 4.48
C ALA A 186 -10.17 -3.12 4.86
N SER A 187 -11.33 -3.23 4.20
CA SER A 187 -12.50 -2.38 4.48
C SER A 187 -13.13 -2.62 5.85
N THR A 188 -13.00 -3.84 6.42
CA THR A 188 -13.65 -4.20 7.69
C THR A 188 -12.74 -3.92 8.89
N ILE A 189 -11.42 -4.10 8.76
CA ILE A 189 -10.45 -3.94 9.86
C ILE A 189 -9.97 -2.49 9.97
N ALA A 190 -9.61 -1.86 8.84
CA ALA A 190 -9.01 -0.52 8.84
C ALA A 190 -9.83 0.56 9.58
N PRO A 191 -11.18 0.55 9.60
CA PRO A 191 -11.95 1.48 10.42
C PRO A 191 -11.63 1.41 11.92
N TYR A 192 -11.23 0.25 12.42
CA TYR A 192 -10.91 0.03 13.84
C TYR A 192 -9.43 0.22 14.19
N MET A 193 -8.54 0.31 13.19
CA MET A 193 -7.10 0.45 13.43
C MET A 193 -6.78 1.75 14.16
N ASP A 194 -5.90 1.63 15.15
CA ASP A 194 -5.26 2.77 15.83
C ASP A 194 -3.95 3.11 15.11
N VAL A 195 -3.98 4.19 14.32
CA VAL A 195 -2.80 4.64 13.55
C VAL A 195 -1.63 5.10 14.43
N CYS A 196 -1.87 5.36 15.73
CA CYS A 196 -0.82 5.76 16.66
C CYS A 196 -0.13 4.58 17.35
N ASN A 197 -0.79 3.42 17.43
CA ASN A 197 -0.33 2.25 18.17
C ASN A 197 -0.09 1.02 17.29
N ASN A 198 -0.11 1.15 15.98
CA ASN A 198 0.20 0.06 15.06
C ASN A 198 1.64 -0.43 15.22
N LYS A 199 1.84 -1.74 15.28
CA LYS A 199 3.14 -2.39 15.53
C LYS A 199 3.96 -2.65 14.26
N SER A 200 3.37 -2.51 13.07
CA SER A 200 4.10 -2.60 11.81
C SER A 200 5.03 -1.39 11.65
N SER A 201 6.32 -1.64 11.50
CA SER A 201 7.31 -0.58 11.26
C SER A 201 7.15 0.02 9.86
N SER A 202 6.76 -0.79 8.87
CA SER A 202 6.51 -0.31 7.51
C SER A 202 5.27 0.58 7.44
N PHE A 203 4.20 0.26 8.20
CA PHE A 203 3.07 1.18 8.36
C PHE A 203 3.49 2.50 9.03
N ASN A 204 4.27 2.43 10.10
CA ASN A 204 4.74 3.61 10.81
C ASN A 204 5.65 4.49 9.92
N ASN A 205 6.43 3.89 9.01
CA ASN A 205 7.18 4.63 8.00
C ASN A 205 6.25 5.35 7.01
N PHE A 206 5.22 4.67 6.50
CA PHE A 206 4.20 5.28 5.66
C PHE A 206 3.51 6.45 6.37
N LYS A 207 3.05 6.23 7.61
CA LYS A 207 2.39 7.26 8.42
C LYS A 207 3.29 8.50 8.57
N ARG A 208 4.56 8.33 8.98
CA ARG A 208 5.51 9.45 9.10
C ARG A 208 5.74 10.18 7.77
N THR A 209 5.75 9.44 6.67
CA THR A 209 5.87 10.03 5.33
C THR A 209 4.69 10.94 5.02
N VAL A 210 3.46 10.52 5.33
CA VAL A 210 2.27 11.35 5.17
C VAL A 210 2.31 12.56 6.10
N GLU A 211 2.62 12.36 7.38
CA GLU A 211 2.67 13.41 8.41
C GLU A 211 3.69 14.51 8.09
N LYS A 212 4.83 14.17 7.46
CA LYS A 212 5.86 15.12 7.02
C LYS A 212 5.30 16.28 6.17
N TYR A 213 4.21 16.05 5.45
CA TYR A 213 3.60 17.03 4.54
C TYR A 213 2.31 17.65 5.11
N ASN A 214 1.86 17.26 6.30
CA ASN A 214 0.62 17.82 6.89
C ASN A 214 0.72 19.33 7.16
N ASP A 215 1.90 19.81 7.53
CA ASP A 215 2.15 21.21 7.90
C ASP A 215 3.00 21.97 6.86
N ALA A 216 3.30 21.34 5.72
CA ALA A 216 4.05 22.00 4.65
C ALA A 216 3.20 23.17 4.09
N ARG A 217 3.63 24.40 4.37
CA ARG A 217 3.15 25.67 3.81
C ARG A 217 3.94 26.04 2.58
#